data_4df11ef529eb7b8f782275c9e717c9c3
#
_entry.id   4df11ef529eb7b8f782275c9e717c9c3
#
_cell.length_a   1.000
_cell.length_b   1.000
_cell.length_c   1.000
_cell.angle_alpha   90.00
_cell.angle_beta   90.00
_cell.angle_gamma   90.00
#
_symmetry.space_group_name_H-M   'P 1'
#
loop_
_entity.id
_entity.type
_entity.pdbx_description
1 polymer ?
#
loop_
_entity_poly.entity_id
_entity_poly.type
_entity_poly.pdbx_seq_one_letter_code
_entity_poly.pdbx_strand_id
1 'polypeptide(L)'
;MMKSFFKYYAILFCSFLFCTISFCQEITGKEIQIQFTNTVGDVPLKLNETYTNDFGEKFSVSSFRFYISNITLIDGKNNSANFFNDKYFLIDQSDSSSQRIFLTTTLKEITQINFMIGIDSLQNVQGVQTGVLDPAKGMFWVWNTGYVMAKLEGNSSVVNAPRHAFSLHIGGFKQGQNTARPIQLEVKTNTGIVHIFADINCWFKCVHNLPLKENYFCHEPGNKAMKFADNYSKMFSILQNNE
;
A
#
# COMPACT_ATOMS: atom_id res chain seq x y z
N MET A 1 34.92 70.52 59.66
CA MET A 1 33.57 70.59 59.21
C MET A 1 33.58 70.40 57.67
N MET A 2 33.49 69.18 57.19
CA MET A 2 33.74 68.83 55.81
C MET A 2 32.49 68.14 55.25
N LYS A 3 31.84 68.72 54.25
CA LYS A 3 30.68 68.16 53.56
C LYS A 3 31.16 67.34 52.42
N SER A 4 30.85 66.02 52.50
CA SER A 4 31.09 65.07 51.44
C SER A 4 30.00 65.17 50.35
N PHE A 5 30.42 65.33 49.08
CA PHE A 5 29.56 65.24 47.91
C PHE A 5 29.58 63.81 47.37
N PHE A 6 28.43 63.12 47.42
CA PHE A 6 28.25 61.87 46.77
C PHE A 6 27.70 62.17 45.31
N LYS A 7 28.50 61.78 44.31
CA LYS A 7 28.06 61.79 42.92
C LYS A 7 27.42 60.43 42.60
N TYR A 8 26.15 60.46 42.28
CA TYR A 8 25.45 59.29 41.73
C TYR A 8 25.73 59.14 40.22
N TYR A 9 26.43 58.07 39.81
CA TYR A 9 26.49 57.67 38.44
C TYR A 9 25.28 56.75 38.14
N ALA A 10 24.32 57.21 37.36
CA ALA A 10 23.27 56.36 36.83
C ALA A 10 23.81 55.60 35.61
N ILE A 11 24.01 54.31 35.76
CA ILE A 11 24.33 53.42 34.64
C ILE A 11 23.03 53.05 33.97
N LEU A 12 22.81 53.59 32.77
CA LEU A 12 21.69 53.25 31.90
C LEU A 12 22.01 51.90 31.25
N PHE A 13 21.44 50.79 31.77
CA PHE A 13 21.56 49.46 31.17
C PHE A 13 20.52 49.33 30.05
N CYS A 14 20.94 49.59 28.80
CA CYS A 14 20.13 49.42 27.63
C CYS A 14 20.08 47.91 27.26
N SER A 15 19.09 47.18 27.79
CA SER A 15 18.87 45.78 27.42
C SER A 15 18.29 45.72 26.01
N PHE A 16 19.13 45.45 25.02
CA PHE A 16 18.73 45.11 23.68
C PHE A 16 18.06 43.74 23.72
N LEU A 17 16.73 43.75 23.72
CA LEU A 17 15.92 42.54 23.54
C LEU A 17 16.04 42.10 22.08
N PHE A 18 16.97 41.21 21.75
CA PHE A 18 17.02 40.53 20.48
C PHE A 18 15.82 39.57 20.43
N CYS A 19 14.72 40.04 19.87
CA CYS A 19 13.59 39.19 19.48
C CYS A 19 14.03 38.38 18.24
N THR A 20 14.57 37.19 18.46
CA THR A 20 14.82 36.23 17.40
C THR A 20 13.45 35.75 16.87
N ILE A 21 12.98 36.37 15.79
CA ILE A 21 11.86 35.85 15.03
C ILE A 21 12.36 34.54 14.42
N SER A 22 12.07 33.41 15.09
CA SER A 22 12.17 32.10 14.46
C SER A 22 11.18 32.07 13.32
N PHE A 23 11.64 32.29 12.10
CA PHE A 23 10.90 31.94 10.90
C PHE A 23 10.75 30.42 10.92
N CYS A 24 9.64 29.94 11.48
CA CYS A 24 9.17 28.59 11.22
C CYS A 24 8.77 28.57 9.73
N GLN A 25 9.70 28.13 8.90
CA GLN A 25 9.41 27.90 7.49
C GLN A 25 8.42 26.73 7.46
N GLU A 26 7.14 27.02 7.29
CA GLU A 26 6.16 25.97 6.97
C GLU A 26 6.66 25.28 5.70
N ILE A 27 7.12 24.05 5.87
CA ILE A 27 7.45 23.18 4.74
C ILE A 27 6.10 22.84 4.10
N THR A 28 5.65 23.64 3.15
CA THR A 28 4.44 23.40 2.39
C THR A 28 4.66 22.16 1.51
N GLY A 29 4.21 21.01 2.00
CA GLY A 29 4.24 19.75 1.23
C GLY A 29 3.22 19.80 0.09
N LYS A 30 3.55 19.16 -1.02
CA LYS A 30 2.63 18.89 -2.15
C LYS A 30 1.87 17.59 -1.84
N GLU A 31 0.56 17.61 -2.03
CA GLU A 31 -0.24 16.38 -1.98
C GLU A 31 -0.04 15.56 -3.26
N ILE A 32 0.18 14.27 -3.09
CA ILE A 32 0.25 13.26 -4.16
C ILE A 32 -0.88 12.26 -3.92
N GLN A 33 -1.63 12.00 -4.97
CA GLN A 33 -2.64 10.94 -4.99
C GLN A 33 -2.08 9.70 -5.68
N ILE A 34 -2.15 8.55 -5.02
CA ILE A 34 -1.94 7.24 -5.64
C ILE A 34 -3.33 6.65 -5.90
N GLN A 35 -3.66 6.41 -7.17
CA GLN A 35 -4.93 5.85 -7.59
C GLN A 35 -4.73 4.42 -8.06
N PHE A 36 -5.31 3.45 -7.36
CA PHE A 36 -5.34 2.06 -7.81
C PHE A 36 -6.56 1.82 -8.70
N THR A 37 -6.36 1.09 -9.79
CA THR A 37 -7.41 0.60 -10.67
C THR A 37 -7.21 -0.91 -10.87
N ASN A 38 -8.10 -1.71 -10.30
CA ASN A 38 -8.04 -3.15 -10.47
C ASN A 38 -8.62 -3.53 -11.84
N THR A 39 -7.95 -4.45 -12.54
CA THR A 39 -8.33 -4.87 -13.89
C THR A 39 -8.31 -6.39 -14.05
N VAL A 40 -8.88 -6.87 -15.14
CA VAL A 40 -8.67 -8.21 -15.70
C VAL A 40 -8.18 -7.99 -17.13
N GLY A 41 -6.88 -8.15 -17.36
CA GLY A 41 -6.24 -7.62 -18.55
C GLY A 41 -6.44 -6.11 -18.64
N ASP A 42 -6.86 -5.62 -19.80
CA ASP A 42 -7.10 -4.19 -20.05
C ASP A 42 -8.49 -3.70 -19.59
N VAL A 43 -9.33 -4.57 -19.03
CA VAL A 43 -10.71 -4.23 -18.65
C VAL A 43 -10.79 -3.91 -17.15
N PRO A 44 -11.34 -2.75 -16.73
CA PRO A 44 -11.57 -2.46 -15.32
C PRO A 44 -12.42 -3.54 -14.66
N LEU A 45 -11.98 -3.98 -13.47
CA LEU A 45 -12.70 -4.99 -12.70
C LEU A 45 -14.05 -4.46 -12.21
N LYS A 46 -15.11 -5.19 -12.50
CA LYS A 46 -16.42 -5.04 -11.88
C LYS A 46 -16.78 -6.34 -11.18
N LEU A 47 -17.22 -6.23 -9.93
CA LEU A 47 -17.60 -7.41 -9.16
C LEU A 47 -18.79 -8.12 -9.81
N ASN A 48 -18.75 -9.46 -9.78
CA ASN A 48 -19.77 -10.38 -10.31
C ASN A 48 -19.94 -10.36 -11.84
N GLU A 49 -19.13 -9.62 -12.59
CA GLU A 49 -19.05 -9.78 -14.04
C GLU A 49 -18.18 -11.00 -14.41
N THR A 50 -18.44 -11.56 -15.59
CA THR A 50 -17.71 -12.74 -16.07
C THR A 50 -16.51 -12.32 -16.91
N TYR A 51 -15.36 -12.89 -16.58
CA TYR A 51 -14.08 -12.72 -17.26
C TYR A 51 -13.53 -14.06 -17.74
N THR A 52 -12.48 -14.03 -18.52
CA THR A 52 -11.73 -15.22 -18.91
C THR A 52 -10.25 -14.99 -18.62
N ASN A 53 -9.62 -15.90 -17.88
CA ASN A 53 -8.19 -15.82 -17.60
C ASN A 53 -7.35 -16.40 -18.74
N ASP A 54 -6.02 -16.30 -18.62
CA ASP A 54 -5.07 -16.76 -19.64
C ASP A 54 -5.04 -18.29 -19.85
N PHE A 55 -5.76 -19.06 -19.03
CA PHE A 55 -5.98 -20.51 -19.26
C PHE A 55 -7.30 -20.80 -19.98
N GLY A 56 -8.04 -19.76 -20.38
CA GLY A 56 -9.37 -19.90 -20.99
C GLY A 56 -10.48 -20.24 -19.99
N GLU A 57 -10.20 -20.16 -18.68
CA GLU A 57 -11.17 -20.44 -17.63
C GLU A 57 -12.07 -19.22 -17.39
N LYS A 58 -13.39 -19.42 -17.50
CA LYS A 58 -14.36 -18.36 -17.15
C LYS A 58 -14.49 -18.23 -15.65
N PHE A 59 -14.45 -17.00 -15.14
CA PHE A 59 -14.60 -16.71 -13.72
C PHE A 59 -15.29 -15.37 -13.48
N SER A 60 -15.82 -15.20 -12.29
CA SER A 60 -16.29 -13.90 -11.77
C SER A 60 -15.66 -13.63 -10.41
N VAL A 61 -15.45 -12.36 -10.08
CA VAL A 61 -14.86 -11.93 -8.81
C VAL A 61 -15.96 -11.37 -7.92
N SER A 62 -16.11 -11.90 -6.71
CA SER A 62 -17.05 -11.39 -5.71
C SER A 62 -16.37 -10.52 -4.65
N SER A 63 -15.05 -10.70 -4.42
CA SER A 63 -14.25 -9.90 -3.50
C SER A 63 -12.80 -9.85 -3.96
N PHE A 64 -12.22 -8.65 -3.98
CA PHE A 64 -10.80 -8.43 -4.21
C PHE A 64 -10.29 -7.36 -3.25
N ARG A 65 -9.36 -7.74 -2.38
CA ARG A 65 -8.78 -6.87 -1.34
C ARG A 65 -7.29 -7.16 -1.18
N PHE A 66 -6.52 -6.12 -0.90
CA PHE A 66 -5.11 -6.28 -0.55
C PHE A 66 -4.62 -5.11 0.29
N TYR A 67 -3.63 -5.38 1.15
CA TYR A 67 -2.96 -4.33 1.90
C TYR A 67 -1.81 -3.73 1.10
N ILE A 68 -1.64 -2.42 1.26
CA ILE A 68 -0.46 -1.65 0.83
C ILE A 68 0.18 -1.06 2.08
N SER A 69 1.50 -1.19 2.17
CA SER A 69 2.31 -0.63 3.27
C SER A 69 3.68 -0.17 2.78
N ASN A 70 4.45 0.46 3.66
CA ASN A 70 5.84 0.85 3.44
C ASN A 70 6.06 1.64 2.14
N ILE A 71 5.19 2.63 1.87
CA ILE A 71 5.30 3.44 0.65
C ILE A 71 6.53 4.34 0.74
N THR A 72 7.32 4.37 -0.32
CA THR A 72 8.44 5.30 -0.54
C THR A 72 8.28 5.95 -1.90
N LEU A 73 8.33 7.28 -1.94
CA LEU A 73 8.38 8.06 -3.17
C LEU A 73 9.83 8.52 -3.38
N ILE A 74 10.33 8.44 -4.61
CA ILE A 74 11.70 8.79 -4.98
C ILE A 74 11.68 9.75 -6.17
N ASP A 75 12.53 10.79 -6.12
CA ASP A 75 12.70 11.75 -7.22
C ASP A 75 13.86 11.37 -8.14
N GLY A 76 14.03 12.12 -9.25
CA GLY A 76 15.10 11.90 -10.22
C GLY A 76 16.52 12.16 -9.69
N LYS A 77 16.67 12.65 -8.46
CA LYS A 77 17.94 12.87 -7.75
C LYS A 77 18.17 11.85 -6.63
N ASN A 78 17.32 10.82 -6.54
CA ASN A 78 17.32 9.82 -5.49
C ASN A 78 17.00 10.37 -4.07
N ASN A 79 16.41 11.56 -3.95
CA ASN A 79 15.80 11.96 -2.68
C ASN A 79 14.55 11.13 -2.46
N SER A 80 14.28 10.77 -1.20
CA SER A 80 13.15 9.92 -0.86
C SER A 80 12.25 10.55 0.21
N ALA A 81 10.95 10.30 0.10
CA ALA A 81 9.95 10.52 1.14
C ALA A 81 9.35 9.17 1.54
N ASN A 82 9.53 8.81 2.80
CA ASN A 82 9.17 7.50 3.33
C ASN A 82 7.90 7.61 4.18
N PHE A 83 6.94 6.72 3.91
CA PHE A 83 5.68 6.59 4.64
C PHE A 83 5.65 5.21 5.31
N PHE A 84 6.62 5.01 6.21
CA PHE A 84 6.70 3.86 7.09
C PHE A 84 5.94 4.18 8.39
N ASN A 85 5.85 3.21 9.29
CA ASN A 85 5.23 3.31 10.60
C ASN A 85 3.74 3.71 10.56
N ASP A 86 2.88 2.75 10.87
CA ASP A 86 1.43 2.90 11.09
C ASP A 86 0.59 3.36 9.87
N LYS A 87 1.19 3.44 8.68
CA LYS A 87 0.43 3.73 7.44
C LYS A 87 0.20 2.46 6.64
N TYR A 88 -0.89 1.79 6.97
CA TYR A 88 -1.42 0.66 6.20
C TYR A 88 -2.67 1.14 5.47
N PHE A 89 -2.83 0.67 4.25
CA PHE A 89 -4.00 0.96 3.42
C PHE A 89 -4.60 -0.36 2.96
N LEU A 90 -5.90 -0.50 3.13
CA LEU A 90 -6.64 -1.63 2.58
C LEU A 90 -7.32 -1.19 1.28
N ILE A 91 -6.86 -1.71 0.17
CA ILE A 91 -7.52 -1.52 -1.12
C ILE A 91 -8.63 -2.58 -1.22
N ASP A 92 -9.87 -2.11 -1.34
CA ASP A 92 -11.07 -2.95 -1.44
C ASP A 92 -11.83 -2.59 -2.72
N GLN A 93 -12.04 -3.55 -3.61
CA GLN A 93 -12.77 -3.33 -4.85
C GLN A 93 -14.22 -2.88 -4.63
N SER A 94 -14.82 -3.22 -3.49
CA SER A 94 -16.18 -2.80 -3.15
C SER A 94 -16.27 -1.37 -2.62
N ASP A 95 -15.14 -0.75 -2.26
CA ASP A 95 -15.04 0.62 -1.75
C ASP A 95 -14.11 1.47 -2.63
N SER A 96 -14.68 2.26 -3.52
CA SER A 96 -13.92 3.11 -4.43
C SER A 96 -13.10 4.20 -3.71
N SER A 97 -13.45 4.57 -2.48
CA SER A 97 -12.69 5.53 -1.69
C SER A 97 -11.36 4.94 -1.22
N SER A 98 -11.33 3.63 -0.92
CA SER A 98 -10.13 2.90 -0.50
C SER A 98 -9.07 2.80 -1.61
N GLN A 99 -9.48 2.95 -2.88
CA GLN A 99 -8.58 2.86 -4.03
C GLN A 99 -7.74 4.13 -4.24
N ARG A 100 -7.88 5.12 -3.36
CA ARG A 100 -7.13 6.39 -3.40
C ARG A 100 -6.36 6.59 -2.11
N ILE A 101 -5.05 6.78 -2.25
CA ILE A 101 -4.15 7.09 -1.13
C ILE A 101 -3.62 8.50 -1.33
N PHE A 102 -3.76 9.34 -0.31
CA PHE A 102 -3.26 10.71 -0.32
C PHE A 102 -2.04 10.81 0.60
N LEU A 103 -0.94 11.32 0.07
CA LEU A 103 0.33 11.49 0.77
C LEU A 103 0.83 12.92 0.57
N THR A 104 1.43 13.49 1.61
CA THR A 104 2.06 14.82 1.53
C THR A 104 3.58 14.65 1.44
N THR A 105 4.21 15.26 0.44
CA THR A 105 5.66 15.18 0.22
C THR A 105 6.25 16.54 -0.16
N THR A 106 7.53 16.73 0.12
CA THR A 106 8.31 17.88 -0.33
C THR A 106 9.04 17.63 -1.66
N LEU A 107 8.95 16.40 -2.20
CA LEU A 107 9.54 16.07 -3.50
C LEU A 107 8.83 16.85 -4.61
N LYS A 108 9.61 17.48 -5.50
CA LYS A 108 9.06 18.27 -6.61
C LYS A 108 8.50 17.41 -7.73
N GLU A 109 9.12 16.27 -7.97
CA GLU A 109 8.76 15.27 -8.96
C GLU A 109 8.85 13.86 -8.33
N ILE A 110 8.22 12.89 -8.95
CA ILE A 110 8.32 11.49 -8.54
C ILE A 110 8.67 10.68 -9.77
N THR A 111 9.79 9.97 -9.70
CA THR A 111 10.28 9.09 -10.77
C THR A 111 10.14 7.61 -10.43
N GLN A 112 9.95 7.31 -9.14
CA GLN A 112 9.76 5.93 -8.68
C GLN A 112 8.87 5.90 -7.46
N ILE A 113 8.02 4.89 -7.38
CA ILE A 113 7.26 4.52 -6.20
C ILE A 113 7.62 3.09 -5.79
N ASN A 114 7.96 2.92 -4.53
CA ASN A 114 8.12 1.61 -3.90
C ASN A 114 7.04 1.43 -2.85
N PHE A 115 6.53 0.22 -2.72
CA PHE A 115 5.62 -0.16 -1.65
C PHE A 115 5.68 -1.67 -1.40
N MET A 116 5.05 -2.11 -0.35
CA MET A 116 4.84 -3.53 -0.06
C MET A 116 3.38 -3.88 -0.28
N ILE A 117 3.09 -4.93 -1.04
CA ILE A 117 1.80 -5.58 -0.95
C ILE A 117 1.83 -6.48 0.27
N GLY A 118 0.91 -6.23 1.21
CA GLY A 118 0.81 -6.94 2.48
C GLY A 118 1.20 -6.08 3.69
N ILE A 119 1.44 -6.76 4.80
CA ILE A 119 1.77 -6.21 6.10
C ILE A 119 3.11 -6.81 6.54
N ASP A 120 4.00 -6.01 7.09
CA ASP A 120 5.30 -6.47 7.56
C ASP A 120 5.17 -7.47 8.73
N SER A 121 6.24 -8.26 8.94
CA SER A 121 6.24 -9.31 9.95
C SER A 121 6.14 -8.78 11.37
N LEU A 122 6.67 -7.58 11.65
CA LEU A 122 6.61 -6.98 12.99
C LEU A 122 5.16 -6.69 13.37
N GLN A 123 4.40 -6.10 12.45
CA GLN A 123 2.99 -5.79 12.67
C GLN A 123 2.12 -7.06 12.76
N ASN A 124 2.47 -8.11 12.02
CA ASN A 124 1.79 -9.40 12.13
C ASN A 124 1.94 -10.04 13.53
N VAL A 125 3.13 -9.96 14.16
CA VAL A 125 3.37 -10.55 15.49
C VAL A 125 2.70 -9.77 16.62
N GLN A 126 2.29 -8.52 16.39
CA GLN A 126 1.55 -7.73 17.38
C GLN A 126 0.10 -8.21 17.55
N GLY A 127 -0.39 -9.07 16.65
CA GLY A 127 -1.72 -9.66 16.71
C GLY A 127 -2.83 -8.71 16.26
N VAL A 128 -3.99 -8.81 16.90
CA VAL A 128 -5.20 -8.04 16.57
C VAL A 128 -5.00 -6.55 16.80
N GLN A 129 -5.37 -5.74 15.82
CA GLN A 129 -5.26 -4.28 15.84
C GLN A 129 -6.59 -3.62 15.42
N THR A 130 -6.63 -2.29 15.40
CA THR A 130 -7.80 -1.48 15.06
C THR A 130 -7.62 -0.78 13.70
N GLY A 131 -8.62 0.00 13.28
CA GLY A 131 -8.56 0.80 12.05
C GLY A 131 -8.60 -0.06 10.80
N VAL A 132 -7.67 0.13 9.88
CA VAL A 132 -7.60 -0.66 8.63
C VAL A 132 -7.17 -2.10 8.89
N LEU A 133 -6.50 -2.36 10.01
CA LEU A 133 -6.05 -3.68 10.45
C LEU A 133 -7.06 -4.40 11.36
N ASP A 134 -8.26 -3.84 11.57
CA ASP A 134 -9.30 -4.47 12.35
C ASP A 134 -9.73 -5.81 11.71
N PRO A 135 -9.75 -6.93 12.47
CA PRO A 135 -10.24 -8.23 11.99
C PRO A 135 -11.64 -8.19 11.38
N ALA A 136 -12.50 -7.25 11.81
CA ALA A 136 -13.83 -7.03 11.24
C ALA A 136 -13.78 -6.68 9.73
N LYS A 137 -12.62 -6.23 9.21
CA LYS A 137 -12.39 -6.05 7.76
C LYS A 137 -12.28 -7.38 7.01
N GLY A 138 -12.26 -8.53 7.69
CA GLY A 138 -12.22 -9.87 7.07
C GLY A 138 -10.88 -10.21 6.41
N MET A 139 -9.79 -9.56 6.86
CA MET A 139 -8.42 -9.75 6.37
C MET A 139 -7.49 -10.26 7.48
N PHE A 140 -8.03 -11.02 8.46
CA PHE A 140 -7.28 -11.59 9.56
C PHE A 140 -7.75 -13.02 9.85
N TRP A 141 -6.79 -13.92 10.05
CA TRP A 141 -7.06 -15.30 10.45
C TRP A 141 -7.02 -15.45 11.97
N VAL A 142 -8.18 -15.62 12.62
CA VAL A 142 -8.26 -15.87 14.07
C VAL A 142 -7.66 -17.21 14.47
N TRP A 143 -7.72 -18.21 13.60
CA TRP A 143 -7.21 -19.57 13.85
C TRP A 143 -5.68 -19.69 13.69
N ASN A 144 -5.03 -18.80 12.93
CA ASN A 144 -3.58 -18.80 12.68
C ASN A 144 -2.88 -17.50 13.13
N THR A 145 -3.62 -16.61 13.77
CA THR A 145 -3.14 -15.33 14.31
C THR A 145 -2.24 -14.58 13.32
N GLY A 146 -2.77 -14.22 12.16
CA GLY A 146 -2.02 -13.52 11.13
C GLY A 146 -2.92 -12.85 10.09
N TYR A 147 -2.37 -11.83 9.44
CA TYR A 147 -3.09 -11.08 8.40
C TYR A 147 -3.08 -11.80 7.06
N VAL A 148 -4.18 -11.65 6.34
CA VAL A 148 -4.28 -11.98 4.92
C VAL A 148 -3.70 -10.79 4.14
N MET A 149 -2.60 -10.98 3.42
CA MET A 149 -1.93 -9.93 2.67
C MET A 149 -2.75 -9.48 1.47
N ALA A 150 -3.34 -10.46 0.77
CA ALA A 150 -4.22 -10.24 -0.35
C ALA A 150 -5.28 -11.36 -0.44
N LYS A 151 -6.49 -10.99 -0.89
CA LYS A 151 -7.68 -11.84 -0.92
C LYS A 151 -8.39 -11.71 -2.26
N LEU A 152 -8.65 -12.85 -2.90
CA LEU A 152 -9.42 -12.94 -4.14
C LEU A 152 -10.45 -14.06 -4.01
N GLU A 153 -11.73 -13.72 -4.13
CA GLU A 153 -12.84 -14.66 -4.05
C GLU A 153 -13.77 -14.50 -5.27
N GLY A 154 -14.41 -15.60 -5.64
CA GLY A 154 -15.37 -15.58 -6.75
C GLY A 154 -15.86 -16.96 -7.11
N ASN A 155 -16.33 -17.09 -8.36
CA ASN A 155 -16.89 -18.33 -8.90
C ASN A 155 -16.29 -18.63 -10.28
N SER A 156 -16.11 -19.92 -10.58
CA SER A 156 -15.71 -20.38 -11.90
C SER A 156 -16.28 -21.75 -12.18
N SER A 157 -16.88 -21.95 -13.36
CA SER A 157 -17.49 -23.22 -13.75
C SER A 157 -16.50 -24.40 -13.80
N VAL A 158 -15.20 -24.12 -13.87
CA VAL A 158 -14.16 -25.16 -13.85
C VAL A 158 -13.83 -25.67 -12.45
N VAL A 159 -14.28 -24.94 -11.40
CA VAL A 159 -14.01 -25.28 -10.00
C VAL A 159 -14.97 -26.35 -9.51
N ASN A 160 -14.43 -27.45 -9.01
CA ASN A 160 -15.21 -28.54 -8.41
C ASN A 160 -15.38 -28.32 -6.90
N ALA A 161 -16.16 -27.28 -6.53
CA ALA A 161 -16.50 -26.96 -5.14
C ALA A 161 -17.97 -26.50 -5.07
N PRO A 162 -18.60 -26.46 -3.89
CA PRO A 162 -19.95 -25.92 -3.73
C PRO A 162 -20.08 -24.55 -4.36
N ARG A 163 -21.14 -24.33 -5.15
CA ARG A 163 -21.40 -23.08 -5.92
C ARG A 163 -20.28 -22.73 -6.92
N HIS A 164 -19.41 -23.66 -7.27
CA HIS A 164 -18.23 -23.41 -8.09
C HIS A 164 -17.33 -22.27 -7.53
N ALA A 165 -17.28 -22.13 -6.20
CA ALA A 165 -16.60 -21.04 -5.55
C ALA A 165 -15.09 -21.29 -5.47
N PHE A 166 -14.30 -20.25 -5.73
CA PHE A 166 -12.88 -20.21 -5.38
C PHE A 166 -12.65 -19.19 -4.29
N SER A 167 -11.65 -19.46 -3.44
CA SER A 167 -11.31 -18.60 -2.31
C SER A 167 -9.82 -18.66 -2.04
N LEU A 168 -9.16 -17.55 -2.32
CA LEU A 168 -7.71 -17.36 -2.24
C LEU A 168 -7.42 -16.27 -1.22
N HIS A 169 -7.16 -16.67 0.03
CA HIS A 169 -6.72 -15.81 1.11
C HIS A 169 -5.24 -16.04 1.32
N ILE A 170 -4.42 -15.14 0.81
CA ILE A 170 -2.97 -15.31 0.81
C ILE A 170 -2.38 -14.56 2.00
N GLY A 171 -1.79 -15.30 2.92
CA GLY A 171 -1.17 -14.78 4.13
C GLY A 171 0.01 -15.67 4.57
N GLY A 172 0.73 -15.20 5.57
CA GLY A 172 1.94 -15.80 6.11
C GLY A 172 3.04 -14.76 6.26
N PHE A 173 3.73 -14.79 7.39
CA PHE A 173 4.77 -13.81 7.73
C PHE A 173 6.03 -14.46 8.32
N LYS A 174 5.97 -15.75 8.67
CA LYS A 174 7.11 -16.48 9.23
C LYS A 174 8.18 -16.70 8.17
N GLN A 175 9.42 -16.88 8.61
CA GLN A 175 10.54 -17.20 7.72
C GLN A 175 10.20 -18.41 6.83
N GLY A 176 10.44 -18.31 5.53
CA GLY A 176 10.12 -19.35 4.55
C GLY A 176 8.64 -19.44 4.17
N GLN A 177 7.77 -18.60 4.74
CA GLN A 177 6.33 -18.54 4.46
C GLN A 177 5.81 -17.10 4.32
N ASN A 178 6.70 -16.11 4.22
CA ASN A 178 6.31 -14.72 4.09
C ASN A 178 5.73 -14.46 2.69
N THR A 179 4.49 -13.99 2.66
CA THR A 179 3.75 -13.68 1.43
C THR A 179 3.69 -12.19 1.12
N ALA A 180 4.18 -11.32 2.00
CA ALA A 180 4.38 -9.90 1.65
C ALA A 180 5.45 -9.77 0.55
N ARG A 181 5.24 -8.86 -0.41
CA ARG A 181 6.15 -8.67 -1.55
C ARG A 181 6.45 -7.19 -1.76
N PRO A 182 7.75 -6.82 -1.89
CA PRO A 182 8.12 -5.47 -2.30
C PRO A 182 7.79 -5.27 -3.78
N ILE A 183 7.28 -4.09 -4.09
CA ILE A 183 6.94 -3.64 -5.44
C ILE A 183 7.72 -2.37 -5.71
N GLN A 184 8.27 -2.26 -6.90
CA GLN A 184 8.94 -1.08 -7.41
C GLN A 184 8.39 -0.75 -8.79
N LEU A 185 7.94 0.50 -8.97
CA LEU A 185 7.39 0.98 -10.23
C LEU A 185 8.08 2.30 -10.61
N GLU A 186 8.50 2.39 -11.86
CA GLU A 186 8.96 3.66 -12.44
C GLU A 186 7.74 4.53 -12.76
N VAL A 187 7.82 5.80 -12.37
CA VAL A 187 6.74 6.78 -12.54
C VAL A 187 7.21 7.85 -13.49
N LYS A 188 6.41 8.16 -14.50
CA LYS A 188 6.64 9.29 -15.41
C LYS A 188 5.42 10.21 -15.35
N THR A 189 5.26 10.95 -14.24
CA THR A 189 4.13 11.87 -14.11
C THR A 189 4.53 13.19 -13.50
N ASN A 190 4.01 14.27 -14.06
CA ASN A 190 4.11 15.64 -13.54
C ASN A 190 2.80 16.10 -12.87
N THR A 191 1.75 15.26 -12.88
CA THR A 191 0.39 15.68 -12.52
C THR A 191 0.09 15.62 -11.03
N GLY A 192 0.93 15.03 -10.21
CA GLY A 192 0.64 14.78 -8.79
C GLY A 192 -0.31 13.59 -8.54
N ILE A 193 -0.72 12.88 -9.59
CA ILE A 193 -1.49 11.64 -9.51
C ILE A 193 -0.67 10.51 -10.13
N VAL A 194 -0.50 9.43 -9.37
CA VAL A 194 0.14 8.18 -9.82
C VAL A 194 -0.95 7.15 -10.01
N HIS A 195 -1.22 6.76 -11.26
CA HIS A 195 -2.18 5.72 -11.59
C HIS A 195 -1.50 4.36 -11.63
N ILE A 196 -1.89 3.45 -10.73
CA ILE A 196 -1.40 2.08 -10.64
C ILE A 196 -2.53 1.13 -11.04
N PHE A 197 -2.27 0.28 -12.03
CA PHE A 197 -3.15 -0.80 -12.42
C PHE A 197 -2.75 -2.08 -11.70
N ALA A 198 -3.75 -2.88 -11.29
CA ALA A 198 -3.54 -4.19 -10.66
C ALA A 198 -4.32 -5.24 -11.44
N ASP A 199 -3.62 -5.99 -12.31
CA ASP A 199 -4.23 -7.02 -13.17
C ASP A 199 -4.37 -8.35 -12.43
N ILE A 200 -5.62 -8.76 -12.22
CA ILE A 200 -5.97 -10.04 -11.56
C ILE A 200 -5.48 -11.25 -12.35
N ASN A 201 -5.33 -11.19 -13.68
CA ASN A 201 -4.82 -12.31 -14.45
C ASN A 201 -3.45 -12.78 -13.94
N CYS A 202 -2.64 -11.87 -13.41
CA CYS A 202 -1.38 -12.24 -12.79
C CYS A 202 -1.52 -13.20 -11.60
N TRP A 203 -2.65 -13.23 -10.90
CA TRP A 203 -2.85 -14.24 -9.85
C TRP A 203 -2.78 -15.65 -10.38
N PHE A 204 -3.24 -15.86 -11.61
CA PHE A 204 -3.30 -17.16 -12.22
C PHE A 204 -2.05 -17.49 -13.05
N LYS A 205 -1.49 -16.49 -13.74
CA LYS A 205 -0.39 -16.72 -14.67
C LYS A 205 0.53 -15.51 -14.78
N CYS A 206 1.66 -15.53 -14.06
CA CYS A 206 2.77 -14.58 -14.20
C CYS A 206 4.09 -15.32 -13.95
N VAL A 207 4.50 -15.48 -12.68
CA VAL A 207 5.70 -16.24 -12.30
C VAL A 207 5.41 -17.75 -12.32
N HIS A 208 4.24 -18.12 -11.84
CA HIS A 208 3.77 -19.50 -11.74
C HIS A 208 2.45 -19.69 -12.51
N ASN A 209 2.24 -20.86 -13.07
CA ASN A 209 0.99 -21.29 -13.65
C ASN A 209 0.10 -21.89 -12.54
N LEU A 210 -0.99 -21.20 -12.22
CA LEU A 210 -1.92 -21.56 -11.14
C LEU A 210 -3.37 -21.52 -11.67
N PRO A 211 -3.76 -22.44 -12.59
CA PRO A 211 -5.12 -22.47 -13.13
C PRO A 211 -6.14 -22.70 -12.01
N LEU A 212 -7.29 -22.03 -12.08
CA LEU A 212 -8.38 -22.12 -11.08
C LEU A 212 -8.88 -23.55 -10.90
N LYS A 213 -8.94 -24.33 -11.95
CA LYS A 213 -9.36 -25.73 -11.90
C LYS A 213 -8.62 -26.53 -10.82
N GLU A 214 -7.35 -26.23 -10.58
CA GLU A 214 -6.48 -26.94 -9.63
C GLU A 214 -6.16 -26.13 -8.37
N ASN A 215 -6.27 -24.79 -8.47
CA ASN A 215 -5.77 -23.86 -7.44
C ASN A 215 -6.86 -22.95 -6.88
N TYR A 216 -8.08 -23.46 -6.76
CA TYR A 216 -9.25 -22.68 -6.36
C TYR A 216 -9.37 -22.38 -4.86
N PHE A 217 -8.50 -22.96 -4.03
CA PHE A 217 -8.56 -22.77 -2.57
C PHE A 217 -7.15 -22.63 -1.98
N CYS A 218 -6.97 -21.58 -1.16
CA CYS A 218 -5.75 -21.34 -0.39
C CYS A 218 -6.09 -20.46 0.82
N HIS A 219 -6.12 -21.05 2.03
CA HIS A 219 -6.41 -20.37 3.28
C HIS A 219 -5.34 -20.62 4.35
N GLU A 220 -4.16 -21.04 3.96
CA GLU A 220 -3.07 -21.33 4.89
C GLU A 220 -1.72 -20.84 4.33
N PRO A 221 -0.76 -20.48 5.20
CA PRO A 221 0.60 -20.20 4.79
C PRO A 221 1.28 -21.44 4.20
N GLY A 222 2.25 -21.24 3.33
CA GLY A 222 3.05 -22.32 2.75
C GLY A 222 3.35 -22.12 1.28
N ASN A 223 3.84 -23.17 0.62
CA ASN A 223 4.33 -23.09 -0.76
C ASN A 223 3.27 -22.59 -1.75
N LYS A 224 2.00 -23.02 -1.61
CA LYS A 224 0.92 -22.56 -2.50
C LYS A 224 0.68 -21.05 -2.31
N ALA A 225 0.59 -20.57 -1.07
CA ALA A 225 0.42 -19.16 -0.76
C ALA A 225 1.60 -18.33 -1.29
N MET A 226 2.83 -18.83 -1.17
CA MET A 226 4.02 -18.16 -1.70
C MET A 226 4.01 -18.05 -3.22
N LYS A 227 3.57 -19.09 -3.94
CA LYS A 227 3.42 -19.04 -5.41
C LYS A 227 2.39 -17.97 -5.83
N PHE A 228 1.25 -17.88 -5.14
CA PHE A 228 0.30 -16.78 -5.37
C PHE A 228 0.93 -15.41 -5.05
N ALA A 229 1.74 -15.34 -3.99
CA ALA A 229 2.43 -14.11 -3.63
C ALA A 229 3.44 -13.66 -4.71
N ASP A 230 4.20 -14.59 -5.27
CA ASP A 230 5.08 -14.30 -6.39
C ASP A 230 4.30 -13.80 -7.61
N ASN A 231 3.15 -14.42 -7.89
CA ASN A 231 2.26 -14.02 -8.98
C ASN A 231 1.70 -12.61 -8.76
N TYR A 232 1.03 -12.34 -7.65
CA TYR A 232 0.44 -11.02 -7.43
C TYR A 232 1.48 -9.90 -7.29
N SER A 233 2.74 -10.22 -6.99
CA SER A 233 3.81 -9.22 -7.00
C SER A 233 4.04 -8.61 -8.39
N LYS A 234 3.58 -9.27 -9.45
CA LYS A 234 3.71 -8.84 -10.85
C LYS A 234 2.44 -8.22 -11.41
N MET A 235 1.38 -8.11 -10.62
CA MET A 235 0.10 -7.57 -11.09
C MET A 235 0.11 -6.05 -11.29
N PHE A 236 1.09 -5.34 -10.72
CA PHE A 236 1.11 -3.89 -10.73
C PHE A 236 1.85 -3.32 -11.94
N SER A 237 1.22 -2.33 -12.55
CA SER A 237 1.79 -1.53 -13.64
C SER A 237 1.36 -0.08 -13.55
N ILE A 238 2.07 0.81 -14.24
CA ILE A 238 1.71 2.23 -14.37
C ILE A 238 1.31 2.49 -15.82
N LEU A 239 0.28 3.29 -16.02
CA LEU A 239 -0.07 3.77 -17.36
C LEU A 239 1.12 4.58 -17.91
N GLN A 240 1.79 4.06 -18.92
CA GLN A 240 2.73 4.86 -19.67
C GLN A 240 1.91 5.76 -20.60
N ASN A 241 1.77 7.04 -20.25
CA ASN A 241 1.30 8.02 -21.22
C ASN A 241 2.36 8.06 -22.32
N ASN A 242 2.06 7.40 -23.46
CA ASN A 242 2.79 7.65 -24.69
C ASN A 242 2.46 9.09 -25.10
N GLU A 243 3.38 10.03 -24.77
CA GLU A 243 3.39 11.36 -25.38
C GLU A 243 3.74 11.27 -26.86
#